data_5ab156bb55552c72b916252e42670e62
#
_entry.id   5ab156bb55552c72b916252e42670e62
#
_cell.length_a   1.000
_cell.length_b   1.000
_cell.length_c   1.000
_cell.angle_alpha   90.00
_cell.angle_beta   90.00
_cell.angle_gamma   90.00
#
_symmetry.space_group_name_H-M   'P 1'
#
loop_
_entity.id
_entity.type
_entity.pdbx_description
1 polymer ?
#
loop_
_entity_poly.entity_id
_entity_poly.type
_entity_poly.pdbx_seq_one_letter_code
_entity_poly.pdbx_strand_id
1 'polypeptide(L)'
;MLGASKEQNISQPALSKSIASIENYYKVPLFKRLPRGVQPTGFALTLEPHARRILFDVAESQAELATIAAGSSGRISIGTGSSFVGIVSETMQDVNRDFPNVQFTVLTDHAHNLRQALLGNRIDFYVGMANNEFEDGAFDVEILFADRFIGLCSPGHSFEDCDVGPAQLARYEWIFPNLEEPARKALDAYFISNKQVPPRVKITTNAELIMRRFLSGTRYLSVTPSTNIHLAEFQSFGRFYLKGFDFERKVGVVRRTNAMSSPLVEKFIARLSDKIIKSRPGAGQSF
;
A
#
# COMPACT_ATOMS: atom_id res chain seq x y z
N MET A 1 -12.57 -6.72 -27.94
CA MET A 1 -12.94 -8.16 -28.01
C MET A 1 -11.88 -9.04 -28.65
N LEU A 2 -11.29 -8.70 -29.79
CA LEU A 2 -10.21 -9.48 -30.42
C LEU A 2 -8.97 -9.66 -29.53
N GLY A 3 -8.57 -8.65 -28.75
CA GLY A 3 -7.48 -8.75 -27.78
C GLY A 3 -7.80 -9.73 -26.65
N ALA A 4 -8.95 -9.56 -26.00
CA ALA A 4 -9.37 -10.40 -24.88
C ALA A 4 -9.61 -11.87 -25.29
N SER A 5 -10.08 -12.14 -26.51
CA SER A 5 -10.25 -13.53 -26.99
C SER A 5 -8.90 -14.24 -27.19
N LYS A 6 -7.87 -13.50 -27.61
CA LYS A 6 -6.50 -14.03 -27.73
C LYS A 6 -5.87 -14.31 -26.38
N GLU A 7 -6.03 -13.39 -25.40
CA GLU A 7 -5.54 -13.58 -24.05
C GLU A 7 -6.17 -14.78 -23.34
N GLN A 8 -7.43 -15.06 -23.61
CA GLN A 8 -8.18 -16.16 -23.00
C GLN A 8 -8.16 -17.47 -23.82
N ASN A 9 -7.42 -17.51 -24.91
CA ASN A 9 -7.36 -18.67 -25.84
C ASN A 9 -8.72 -19.21 -26.26
N ILE A 10 -9.71 -18.32 -26.44
CA ILE A 10 -11.07 -18.66 -26.91
C ILE A 10 -11.39 -17.90 -28.19
N SER A 11 -12.29 -18.45 -29.00
CA SER A 11 -12.73 -17.76 -30.20
C SER A 11 -13.57 -16.51 -29.86
N GLN A 12 -13.50 -15.48 -30.71
CA GLN A 12 -14.30 -14.25 -30.50
C GLN A 12 -15.82 -14.54 -30.46
N PRO A 13 -16.39 -15.46 -31.29
CA PRO A 13 -17.79 -15.87 -31.16
C PRO A 13 -18.11 -16.49 -29.80
N ALA A 14 -17.23 -17.32 -29.26
CA ALA A 14 -17.40 -17.93 -27.93
C ALA A 14 -17.42 -16.86 -26.83
N LEU A 15 -16.46 -15.91 -26.85
CA LEU A 15 -16.45 -14.80 -25.93
C LEU A 15 -17.72 -13.96 -25.99
N SER A 16 -18.18 -13.64 -27.22
CA SER A 16 -19.41 -12.86 -27.42
C SER A 16 -20.65 -13.60 -26.92
N LYS A 17 -20.71 -14.92 -27.08
CA LYS A 17 -21.79 -15.76 -26.56
C LYS A 17 -21.79 -15.79 -25.02
N SER A 18 -20.64 -15.91 -24.41
CA SER A 18 -20.51 -15.90 -22.94
C SER A 18 -20.98 -14.56 -22.37
N ILE A 19 -20.55 -13.43 -22.94
CA ILE A 19 -21.00 -12.11 -22.52
C ILE A 19 -22.52 -11.98 -22.66
N ALA A 20 -23.07 -12.34 -23.81
CA ALA A 20 -24.51 -12.29 -24.03
C ALA A 20 -25.30 -13.17 -23.06
N SER A 21 -24.77 -14.32 -22.68
CA SER A 21 -25.37 -15.18 -21.65
C SER A 21 -25.46 -14.49 -20.29
N ILE A 22 -24.39 -13.79 -19.88
CA ILE A 22 -24.36 -13.03 -18.60
C ILE A 22 -25.33 -11.84 -18.68
N GLU A 23 -25.33 -11.08 -19.77
CA GLU A 23 -26.26 -9.97 -20.01
C GLU A 23 -27.72 -10.44 -19.97
N ASN A 24 -28.02 -11.59 -20.57
CA ASN A 24 -29.34 -12.20 -20.54
C ASN A 24 -29.74 -12.68 -19.13
N TYR A 25 -28.82 -13.21 -18.37
CA TYR A 25 -29.08 -13.65 -16.99
C TYR A 25 -29.43 -12.47 -16.08
N TYR A 26 -28.63 -11.41 -16.11
CA TYR A 26 -28.85 -10.22 -15.29
C TYR A 26 -29.87 -9.23 -15.86
N LYS A 27 -30.33 -9.43 -17.10
CA LYS A 27 -31.25 -8.54 -17.81
C LYS A 27 -30.72 -7.10 -17.98
N VAL A 28 -29.42 -6.92 -18.02
CA VAL A 28 -28.74 -5.61 -18.20
C VAL A 28 -27.60 -5.72 -19.21
N PRO A 29 -27.34 -4.68 -20.00
CA PRO A 29 -26.20 -4.66 -20.90
C PRO A 29 -24.91 -4.39 -20.10
N LEU A 30 -23.90 -5.23 -20.27
CA LEU A 30 -22.58 -5.03 -19.67
C LEU A 30 -21.64 -4.22 -20.57
N PHE A 31 -21.81 -4.33 -21.89
CA PHE A 31 -20.96 -3.62 -22.83
C PHE A 31 -21.76 -2.87 -23.89
N LYS A 32 -21.33 -1.64 -24.21
CA LYS A 32 -21.78 -0.87 -25.36
C LYS A 32 -20.85 -1.14 -26.54
N ARG A 33 -21.44 -1.48 -27.72
CA ARG A 33 -20.67 -1.60 -28.94
C ARG A 33 -20.43 -0.21 -29.55
N LEU A 34 -19.17 0.06 -29.86
CA LEU A 34 -18.72 1.28 -30.52
C LEU A 34 -18.20 0.94 -31.92
N PRO A 35 -18.11 1.91 -32.85
CA PRO A 35 -17.51 1.68 -34.17
C PRO A 35 -16.10 1.13 -34.12
N ARG A 36 -15.37 1.43 -33.06
CA ARG A 36 -14.01 0.92 -32.78
C ARG A 36 -13.96 0.27 -31.41
N GLY A 37 -14.59 -0.91 -31.21
CA GLY A 37 -14.46 -1.69 -30.01
C GLY A 37 -15.70 -1.77 -29.14
N VAL A 38 -15.49 -1.98 -27.83
CA VAL A 38 -16.53 -2.07 -26.80
C VAL A 38 -16.15 -1.22 -25.60
N GLN A 39 -17.15 -0.65 -24.94
CA GLN A 39 -16.98 0.11 -23.72
C GLN A 39 -17.82 -0.53 -22.61
N PRO A 40 -17.27 -0.72 -21.39
CA PRO A 40 -18.05 -1.21 -20.26
C PRO A 40 -19.15 -0.21 -19.87
N THR A 41 -20.28 -0.73 -19.44
CA THR A 41 -21.37 0.06 -18.84
C THR A 41 -21.15 0.21 -17.33
N GLY A 42 -21.94 1.05 -16.66
CA GLY A 42 -21.94 1.12 -15.19
C GLY A 42 -22.25 -0.24 -14.54
N PHE A 43 -23.10 -1.06 -15.17
CA PHE A 43 -23.38 -2.41 -14.69
C PHE A 43 -22.15 -3.33 -14.76
N ALA A 44 -21.35 -3.22 -15.83
CA ALA A 44 -20.10 -3.97 -15.94
C ALA A 44 -19.09 -3.55 -14.86
N LEU A 45 -18.95 -2.25 -14.60
CA LEU A 45 -18.05 -1.73 -13.56
C LEU A 45 -18.47 -2.17 -12.15
N THR A 46 -19.77 -2.31 -11.92
CA THR A 46 -20.30 -2.85 -10.66
C THR A 46 -20.07 -4.36 -10.56
N LEU A 47 -20.23 -5.11 -11.65
CA LEU A 47 -20.09 -6.58 -11.65
C LEU A 47 -18.62 -7.03 -11.60
N GLU A 48 -17.71 -6.26 -12.18
CA GLU A 48 -16.29 -6.64 -12.31
C GLU A 48 -15.63 -7.03 -10.96
N PRO A 49 -15.75 -6.27 -9.87
CA PRO A 49 -15.16 -6.65 -8.58
C PRO A 49 -15.72 -7.98 -8.06
N HIS A 50 -17.01 -8.22 -8.21
CA HIS A 50 -17.66 -9.46 -7.79
C HIS A 50 -17.20 -10.66 -8.63
N ALA A 51 -17.11 -10.49 -9.95
CA ALA A 51 -16.61 -11.54 -10.82
C ALA A 51 -15.15 -11.90 -10.52
N ARG A 52 -14.30 -10.91 -10.27
CA ARG A 52 -12.91 -11.11 -9.84
C ARG A 52 -12.83 -11.87 -8.52
N ARG A 53 -13.72 -11.55 -7.57
CA ARG A 53 -13.79 -12.25 -6.28
C ARG A 53 -14.12 -13.72 -6.46
N ILE A 54 -15.13 -14.06 -7.27
CA ILE A 54 -15.50 -15.45 -7.54
C ILE A 54 -14.34 -16.21 -8.17
N LEU A 55 -13.67 -15.62 -9.14
CA LEU A 55 -12.50 -16.24 -9.79
C LEU A 55 -11.33 -16.43 -8.82
N PHE A 56 -11.12 -15.49 -7.91
CA PHE A 56 -10.10 -15.61 -6.86
C PHE A 56 -10.44 -16.74 -5.90
N ASP A 57 -11.68 -16.79 -5.40
CA ASP A 57 -12.13 -17.84 -4.46
C ASP A 57 -12.02 -19.26 -5.09
N VAL A 58 -12.31 -19.37 -6.38
CA VAL A 58 -12.08 -20.63 -7.13
C VAL A 58 -10.59 -20.97 -7.22
N ALA A 59 -9.74 -20.00 -7.52
CA ALA A 59 -8.30 -20.21 -7.60
C ALA A 59 -7.69 -20.58 -6.23
N GLU A 60 -8.17 -19.95 -5.15
CA GLU A 60 -7.79 -20.25 -3.78
C GLU A 60 -8.18 -21.68 -3.40
N SER A 61 -9.42 -22.09 -3.68
CA SER A 61 -9.89 -23.44 -3.43
C SER A 61 -9.05 -24.49 -4.19
N GLN A 62 -8.68 -24.21 -5.44
CA GLN A 62 -7.81 -25.08 -6.21
C GLN A 62 -6.40 -25.16 -5.63
N ALA A 63 -5.84 -24.02 -5.19
CA ALA A 63 -4.53 -23.96 -4.56
C ALA A 63 -4.53 -24.68 -3.20
N GLU A 64 -5.59 -24.54 -2.42
CA GLU A 64 -5.76 -25.23 -1.13
C GLU A 64 -5.87 -26.74 -1.31
N LEU A 65 -6.67 -27.22 -2.26
CA LEU A 65 -6.75 -28.64 -2.60
C LEU A 65 -5.43 -29.18 -3.12
N ALA A 66 -4.71 -28.43 -3.96
CA ALA A 66 -3.36 -28.81 -4.40
C ALA A 66 -2.36 -28.84 -3.24
N THR A 67 -2.51 -27.95 -2.26
CA THR A 67 -1.69 -27.89 -1.04
C THR A 67 -1.93 -29.07 -0.14
N ILE A 68 -3.18 -29.47 0.05
CA ILE A 68 -3.56 -30.68 0.80
C ILE A 68 -3.05 -31.92 0.08
N ALA A 69 -3.15 -31.98 -1.24
CA ALA A 69 -2.69 -33.10 -2.06
C ALA A 69 -1.16 -33.23 -2.14
N ALA A 70 -0.43 -32.11 -2.12
CA ALA A 70 1.03 -32.07 -2.28
C ALA A 70 1.80 -31.84 -0.97
N GLY A 71 1.12 -31.67 0.15
CA GLY A 71 1.73 -31.58 1.50
C GLY A 71 2.43 -30.28 1.87
N SER A 72 2.53 -29.23 1.01
CA SER A 72 3.17 -27.96 1.43
C SER A 72 3.28 -26.85 0.37
N SER A 73 2.33 -26.66 -0.52
CA SER A 73 2.34 -25.55 -1.46
C SER A 73 1.16 -24.61 -1.24
N GLY A 74 1.37 -23.29 -1.37
CA GLY A 74 0.35 -22.27 -1.23
C GLY A 74 0.78 -20.98 -1.90
N ARG A 75 -0.13 -20.03 -2.04
CA ARG A 75 0.17 -18.68 -2.54
C ARG A 75 -0.20 -17.65 -1.47
N ILE A 76 0.64 -16.64 -1.31
CA ILE A 76 0.38 -15.48 -0.48
C ILE A 76 0.52 -14.23 -1.34
N SER A 77 -0.53 -13.44 -1.44
CA SER A 77 -0.55 -12.19 -2.19
C SER A 77 -0.62 -11.00 -1.23
N ILE A 78 0.44 -10.21 -1.18
CA ILE A 78 0.69 -9.20 -0.16
C ILE A 78 0.62 -7.82 -0.79
N GLY A 79 -0.16 -6.91 -0.20
CA GLY A 79 -0.08 -5.49 -0.45
C GLY A 79 0.79 -4.80 0.61
N THR A 80 1.67 -3.89 0.22
CA THR A 80 2.50 -3.17 1.19
C THR A 80 2.79 -1.75 0.77
N GLY A 81 2.81 -0.84 1.73
CA GLY A 81 3.42 0.48 1.55
C GLY A 81 4.96 0.38 1.50
N SER A 82 5.61 1.33 0.84
CA SER A 82 7.06 1.33 0.63
C SER A 82 7.89 1.18 1.93
N SER A 83 7.43 1.78 3.02
CA SER A 83 8.09 1.71 4.34
C SER A 83 8.14 0.30 4.95
N PHE A 84 7.36 -0.64 4.45
CA PHE A 84 7.26 -2.00 5.03
C PHE A 84 7.83 -3.08 4.12
N VAL A 85 8.35 -2.73 2.95
CA VAL A 85 8.91 -3.69 1.97
C VAL A 85 10.04 -4.52 2.61
N GLY A 86 10.91 -3.90 3.40
CA GLY A 86 12.01 -4.60 4.08
C GLY A 86 11.51 -5.70 5.00
N ILE A 87 10.63 -5.36 5.95
CA ILE A 87 10.13 -6.32 6.94
C ILE A 87 9.22 -7.40 6.32
N VAL A 88 8.47 -7.05 5.27
CA VAL A 88 7.71 -8.02 4.46
C VAL A 88 8.68 -9.00 3.81
N SER A 89 9.77 -8.51 3.20
CA SER A 89 10.80 -9.33 2.55
C SER A 89 11.46 -10.31 3.53
N GLU A 90 11.83 -9.84 4.73
CA GLU A 90 12.37 -10.70 5.78
C GLU A 90 11.36 -11.76 6.25
N THR A 91 10.08 -11.39 6.35
CA THR A 91 9.03 -12.35 6.73
C THR A 91 8.82 -13.37 5.64
N MET A 92 8.88 -12.98 4.36
CA MET A 92 8.85 -13.90 3.22
C MET A 92 10.01 -14.92 3.27
N GLN A 93 11.23 -14.46 3.61
CA GLN A 93 12.39 -15.35 3.75
C GLN A 93 12.18 -16.38 4.86
N ASP A 94 11.64 -15.98 6.01
CA ASP A 94 11.37 -16.89 7.12
C ASP A 94 10.29 -17.92 6.76
N VAL A 95 9.20 -17.47 6.14
CA VAL A 95 8.13 -18.36 5.71
C VAL A 95 8.61 -19.30 4.59
N ASN A 96 9.41 -18.81 3.64
CA ASN A 96 9.97 -19.64 2.57
C ASN A 96 10.92 -20.72 3.10
N ARG A 97 11.60 -20.47 4.22
CA ARG A 97 12.46 -21.46 4.87
C ARG A 97 11.67 -22.64 5.43
N ASP A 98 10.48 -22.35 6.01
CA ASP A 98 9.59 -23.38 6.57
C ASP A 98 8.69 -24.02 5.52
N PHE A 99 8.36 -23.28 4.47
CA PHE A 99 7.44 -23.68 3.40
C PHE A 99 8.05 -23.37 2.02
N PRO A 100 9.02 -24.16 1.54
CA PRO A 100 9.82 -23.84 0.34
C PRO A 100 9.00 -23.73 -0.97
N ASN A 101 7.82 -24.34 -1.00
CA ASN A 101 6.97 -24.38 -2.19
C ASN A 101 5.91 -23.26 -2.22
N VAL A 102 5.97 -22.30 -1.28
CA VAL A 102 5.06 -21.16 -1.25
C VAL A 102 5.41 -20.17 -2.35
N GLN A 103 4.41 -19.74 -3.08
CA GLN A 103 4.52 -18.64 -4.05
C GLN A 103 4.10 -17.33 -3.40
N PHE A 104 4.89 -16.29 -3.60
CA PHE A 104 4.60 -14.95 -3.12
C PHE A 104 4.31 -14.01 -4.30
N THR A 105 3.27 -13.20 -4.14
CA THR A 105 3.01 -12.04 -4.99
C THR A 105 3.03 -10.80 -4.10
N VAL A 106 3.83 -9.80 -4.43
CA VAL A 106 3.93 -8.56 -3.65
C VAL A 106 3.54 -7.38 -4.54
N LEU A 107 2.55 -6.64 -4.09
CA LEU A 107 2.13 -5.38 -4.71
C LEU A 107 2.53 -4.22 -3.78
N THR A 108 3.43 -3.36 -4.24
CA THR A 108 3.81 -2.15 -3.52
C THR A 108 3.14 -0.95 -4.16
N ASP A 109 2.28 -0.27 -3.39
CA ASP A 109 1.53 0.89 -3.88
C ASP A 109 1.04 1.75 -2.69
N HIS A 110 0.27 2.81 -2.99
CA HIS A 110 -0.40 3.64 -2.00
C HIS A 110 -1.66 2.98 -1.46
N ALA A 111 -2.08 3.40 -0.26
CA ALA A 111 -3.23 2.84 0.45
C ALA A 111 -4.50 2.76 -0.44
N HIS A 112 -4.79 3.82 -1.22
CA HIS A 112 -5.95 3.84 -2.12
C HIS A 112 -5.91 2.70 -3.16
N ASN A 113 -4.79 2.51 -3.84
CA ASN A 113 -4.63 1.46 -4.86
C ASN A 113 -4.63 0.07 -4.23
N LEU A 114 -4.03 -0.08 -3.05
CA LEU A 114 -4.03 -1.34 -2.30
C LEU A 114 -5.41 -1.67 -1.76
N ARG A 115 -6.21 -0.66 -1.37
CA ARG A 115 -7.63 -0.85 -1.07
C ARG A 115 -8.40 -1.43 -2.26
N GLN A 116 -8.19 -0.91 -3.47
CA GLN A 116 -8.79 -1.46 -4.68
C GLN A 116 -8.28 -2.87 -4.99
N ALA A 117 -7.02 -3.15 -4.70
CA ALA A 117 -6.45 -4.48 -4.85
C ALA A 117 -7.07 -5.50 -3.87
N LEU A 118 -7.35 -5.10 -2.62
CA LEU A 118 -8.08 -5.90 -1.64
C LEU A 118 -9.51 -6.19 -2.10
N LEU A 119 -10.26 -5.17 -2.51
CA LEU A 119 -11.62 -5.32 -2.99
C LEU A 119 -11.71 -6.22 -4.23
N GLY A 120 -10.71 -6.11 -5.12
CA GLY A 120 -10.59 -6.93 -6.33
C GLY A 120 -9.95 -8.30 -6.13
N ASN A 121 -9.70 -8.74 -4.90
CA ASN A 121 -9.03 -10.01 -4.56
C ASN A 121 -7.68 -10.22 -5.24
N ARG A 122 -6.94 -9.14 -5.53
CA ARG A 122 -5.59 -9.24 -6.08
C ARG A 122 -4.53 -9.46 -5.01
N ILE A 123 -4.88 -9.13 -3.76
CA ILE A 123 -4.05 -9.36 -2.58
C ILE A 123 -4.92 -9.92 -1.44
N ASP A 124 -4.32 -10.73 -0.59
CA ASP A 124 -4.97 -11.37 0.56
C ASP A 124 -5.10 -10.38 1.72
N PHE A 125 -4.05 -9.60 1.94
CA PHE A 125 -4.00 -8.57 2.95
C PHE A 125 -3.09 -7.42 2.52
N TYR A 126 -3.21 -6.30 3.21
CA TYR A 126 -2.37 -5.12 3.08
C TYR A 126 -1.70 -4.81 4.42
N VAL A 127 -0.41 -4.46 4.39
CA VAL A 127 0.30 -3.90 5.54
C VAL A 127 0.82 -2.49 5.23
N GLY A 128 0.45 -1.54 6.07
CA GLY A 128 0.82 -0.14 5.88
C GLY A 128 -0.07 0.82 6.65
N MET A 129 -0.21 2.03 6.15
CA MET A 129 -1.03 3.05 6.77
C MET A 129 -2.51 2.68 6.68
N ALA A 130 -3.11 2.44 7.85
CA ALA A 130 -4.53 2.16 8.01
C ALA A 130 -5.25 3.46 8.42
N ASN A 131 -5.63 4.25 7.41
CA ASN A 131 -6.36 5.50 7.57
C ASN A 131 -7.87 5.28 7.39
N ASN A 132 -8.63 6.37 7.46
CA ASN A 132 -10.10 6.36 7.35
C ASN A 132 -10.63 5.73 6.05
N GLU A 133 -9.80 5.50 5.04
CA GLU A 133 -10.21 4.82 3.80
C GLU A 133 -10.63 3.37 4.02
N PHE A 134 -10.30 2.79 5.16
CA PHE A 134 -10.63 1.41 5.54
C PHE A 134 -11.74 1.31 6.60
N GLU A 135 -12.39 2.42 6.96
CA GLU A 135 -13.42 2.48 8.02
C GLU A 135 -14.85 2.28 7.50
N ASP A 136 -15.05 1.92 6.24
CA ASP A 136 -16.37 1.75 5.61
C ASP A 136 -17.06 0.41 5.90
N GLY A 137 -16.50 -0.41 6.79
CA GLY A 137 -17.03 -1.73 7.16
C GLY A 137 -16.72 -2.84 6.16
N ALA A 138 -16.06 -2.54 5.04
CA ALA A 138 -15.63 -3.55 4.07
C ALA A 138 -14.33 -4.25 4.47
N PHE A 139 -13.66 -3.75 5.53
CA PHE A 139 -12.34 -4.22 5.95
C PHE A 139 -12.28 -4.45 7.46
N ASP A 140 -11.54 -5.50 7.82
CA ASP A 140 -11.06 -5.73 9.17
C ASP A 140 -9.66 -5.12 9.28
N VAL A 141 -9.49 -4.23 10.24
CA VAL A 141 -8.25 -3.47 10.45
C VAL A 141 -7.66 -3.82 11.80
N GLU A 142 -6.50 -4.45 11.81
CA GLU A 142 -5.70 -4.70 13.00
C GLU A 142 -4.62 -3.62 13.11
N ILE A 143 -4.78 -2.67 14.03
CA ILE A 143 -3.78 -1.64 14.26
C ILE A 143 -2.63 -2.23 15.07
N LEU A 144 -1.44 -2.17 14.48
CA LEU A 144 -0.20 -2.65 15.12
C LEU A 144 0.47 -1.53 15.92
N PHE A 145 0.42 -0.30 15.39
CA PHE A 145 0.99 0.88 16.05
C PHE A 145 0.57 2.22 15.41
N ALA A 146 0.99 3.28 16.07
CA ALA A 146 0.99 4.61 15.51
C ALA A 146 2.41 5.17 15.49
N ASP A 147 2.77 5.90 14.44
CA ASP A 147 4.00 6.69 14.37
C ASP A 147 3.71 8.10 13.87
N ARG A 148 4.76 8.93 13.85
CA ARG A 148 4.68 10.33 13.43
C ARG A 148 5.69 10.58 12.32
N PHE A 149 5.53 11.69 11.63
CA PHE A 149 6.53 12.14 10.66
C PHE A 149 7.57 13.02 11.33
N ILE A 150 8.80 12.84 10.92
CA ILE A 150 9.94 13.71 11.28
C ILE A 150 10.53 14.31 10.01
N GLY A 151 11.22 15.42 10.16
CA GLY A 151 11.97 16.04 9.09
C GLY A 151 13.26 15.30 8.77
N LEU A 152 13.61 15.30 7.50
CA LEU A 152 14.88 14.80 6.98
C LEU A 152 15.63 15.91 6.28
N CYS A 153 16.94 15.97 6.48
CA CYS A 153 17.87 16.87 5.80
C CYS A 153 19.19 16.16 5.48
N SER A 154 20.04 16.81 4.74
CA SER A 154 21.43 16.35 4.54
C SER A 154 22.21 16.39 5.86
N PRO A 155 23.18 15.49 6.09
CA PRO A 155 24.04 15.56 7.27
C PRO A 155 24.75 16.92 7.35
N GLY A 156 24.90 17.45 8.56
CA GLY A 156 25.50 18.79 8.79
C GLY A 156 24.61 19.97 8.42
N HIS A 157 23.33 19.73 8.13
CA HIS A 157 22.36 20.81 7.94
C HIS A 157 22.11 21.55 9.27
N SER A 158 21.91 22.89 9.20
CA SER A 158 21.69 23.72 10.41
C SER A 158 20.43 23.35 11.22
N PHE A 159 19.58 22.49 10.70
CA PHE A 159 18.38 22.00 11.38
C PHE A 159 18.58 20.63 12.03
N GLU A 160 19.72 19.99 11.81
CA GLU A 160 19.99 18.67 12.38
C GLU A 160 19.79 18.68 13.90
N ASP A 161 19.01 17.72 14.40
CA ASP A 161 18.60 17.53 15.79
C ASP A 161 17.89 18.74 16.46
N CYS A 162 17.29 19.63 15.64
CA CYS A 162 16.59 20.82 16.13
C CYS A 162 15.07 20.71 16.00
N ASP A 163 14.37 21.41 16.90
CA ASP A 163 12.96 21.76 16.74
C ASP A 163 12.84 23.00 15.86
N VAL A 164 12.26 22.84 14.67
CA VAL A 164 12.20 23.91 13.67
C VAL A 164 10.78 24.38 13.44
N GLY A 165 10.57 25.68 13.59
CA GLY A 165 9.25 26.28 13.42
C GLY A 165 8.82 26.45 11.96
N PRO A 166 7.50 26.59 11.70
CA PRO A 166 6.96 26.64 10.35
C PRO A 166 7.48 27.83 9.53
N ALA A 167 7.73 28.99 10.15
CA ALA A 167 8.27 30.16 9.47
C ALA A 167 9.72 29.97 8.96
N GLN A 168 10.52 29.15 9.62
CA GLN A 168 11.85 28.79 9.16
C GLN A 168 11.77 27.75 8.05
N LEU A 169 10.94 26.73 8.25
CA LEU A 169 10.73 25.64 7.30
C LEU A 169 10.17 26.11 5.95
N ALA A 170 9.29 27.12 5.96
CA ALA A 170 8.70 27.68 4.75
C ALA A 170 9.71 28.37 3.80
N ARG A 171 10.91 28.71 4.30
CA ARG A 171 11.97 29.37 3.51
C ARG A 171 12.82 28.42 2.68
N TYR A 172 12.67 27.11 2.90
CA TYR A 172 13.45 26.08 2.21
C TYR A 172 12.65 25.47 1.06
N GLU A 173 13.34 24.90 0.09
CA GLU A 173 12.73 24.06 -0.93
C GLU A 173 12.63 22.62 -0.43
N TRP A 174 11.53 21.96 -0.79
CA TRP A 174 11.19 20.65 -0.26
C TRP A 174 11.09 19.59 -1.34
N ILE A 175 11.37 18.35 -0.93
CA ILE A 175 11.00 17.14 -1.64
C ILE A 175 9.78 16.57 -0.92
N PHE A 176 8.62 16.62 -1.56
CA PHE A 176 7.36 16.22 -0.98
C PHE A 176 6.75 15.00 -1.69
N PRO A 177 5.90 14.22 -1.00
CA PRO A 177 5.06 13.23 -1.66
C PRO A 177 4.01 13.90 -2.55
N ASN A 178 3.30 13.08 -3.34
CA ASN A 178 2.23 13.55 -4.20
C ASN A 178 1.10 14.21 -3.39
N LEU A 179 0.33 15.09 -4.04
CA LEU A 179 -0.72 15.90 -3.41
C LEU A 179 -1.84 15.05 -2.77
N GLU A 180 -2.08 13.87 -3.30
CA GLU A 180 -3.10 12.94 -2.79
C GLU A 180 -2.70 12.31 -1.45
N GLU A 181 -1.40 12.28 -1.14
CA GLU A 181 -0.89 11.62 0.08
C GLU A 181 -1.36 12.35 1.34
N PRO A 182 -1.86 11.60 2.35
CA PRO A 182 -2.30 12.20 3.61
C PRO A 182 -1.22 13.02 4.31
N ALA A 183 0.04 12.56 4.28
CA ALA A 183 1.18 13.29 4.83
C ALA A 183 1.38 14.64 4.14
N ARG A 184 1.21 14.72 2.81
CA ARG A 184 1.30 15.96 2.07
C ARG A 184 0.20 16.93 2.47
N LYS A 185 -1.04 16.47 2.53
CA LYS A 185 -2.19 17.28 2.96
C LYS A 185 -2.01 17.80 4.38
N ALA A 186 -1.51 16.97 5.29
CA ALA A 186 -1.22 17.36 6.66
C ALA A 186 -0.12 18.44 6.74
N LEU A 187 0.96 18.29 5.94
CA LEU A 187 2.02 19.29 5.87
C LEU A 187 1.53 20.64 5.32
N ASP A 188 0.78 20.62 4.22
CA ASP A 188 0.23 21.84 3.66
C ASP A 188 -0.72 22.55 4.67
N ALA A 189 -1.58 21.77 5.35
CA ALA A 189 -2.45 22.28 6.41
C ALA A 189 -1.67 22.85 7.60
N TYR A 190 -0.56 22.22 7.98
CA TYR A 190 0.32 22.70 9.04
C TYR A 190 0.90 24.09 8.73
N PHE A 191 1.40 24.34 7.52
CA PHE A 191 1.90 25.64 7.13
C PHE A 191 0.77 26.69 7.13
N ILE A 192 -0.36 26.37 6.53
CA ILE A 192 -1.52 27.27 6.43
C ILE A 192 -2.07 27.63 7.82
N SER A 193 -2.24 26.67 8.72
CA SER A 193 -2.73 26.89 10.09
C SER A 193 -1.79 27.78 10.93
N ASN A 194 -0.50 27.75 10.61
CA ASN A 194 0.51 28.62 11.21
C ASN A 194 0.71 29.94 10.45
N LYS A 195 -0.23 30.34 9.57
CA LYS A 195 -0.17 31.57 8.77
C LYS A 195 1.08 31.67 7.89
N GLN A 196 1.59 30.54 7.45
CA GLN A 196 2.69 30.47 6.50
C GLN A 196 2.16 29.99 5.13
N VAL A 197 2.76 30.49 4.07
CA VAL A 197 2.57 29.91 2.73
C VAL A 197 3.30 28.56 2.70
N PRO A 198 2.68 27.48 2.21
CA PRO A 198 3.38 26.21 2.04
C PRO A 198 4.66 26.40 1.22
N PRO A 199 5.74 25.73 1.59
CA PRO A 199 7.04 25.95 0.98
C PRO A 199 7.07 25.52 -0.48
N ARG A 200 8.02 26.08 -1.22
CA ARG A 200 8.24 25.69 -2.61
C ARG A 200 8.66 24.22 -2.70
N VAL A 201 7.88 23.46 -3.45
CA VAL A 201 8.20 22.05 -3.74
C VAL A 201 9.13 22.00 -4.94
N LYS A 202 10.33 21.46 -4.74
CA LYS A 202 11.32 21.28 -5.80
C LYS A 202 11.09 19.98 -6.56
N ILE A 203 10.73 18.94 -5.82
CA ILE A 203 10.50 17.60 -6.36
C ILE A 203 9.26 17.03 -5.69
N THR A 204 8.35 16.53 -6.49
CA THR A 204 7.21 15.73 -6.03
C THR A 204 7.48 14.27 -6.39
N THR A 205 7.56 13.39 -5.40
CA THR A 205 7.81 11.96 -5.61
C THR A 205 7.35 11.13 -4.44
N ASN A 206 6.82 9.95 -4.73
CA ASN A 206 6.57 8.90 -3.74
C ASN A 206 7.68 7.82 -3.75
N ALA A 207 8.63 7.94 -4.67
CA ALA A 207 9.77 7.05 -4.73
C ALA A 207 10.84 7.47 -3.70
N GLU A 208 10.92 6.73 -2.60
CA GLU A 208 11.84 6.99 -1.49
C GLU A 208 13.31 7.04 -1.94
N LEU A 209 13.70 6.19 -2.90
CA LEU A 209 15.05 6.22 -3.46
C LEU A 209 15.37 7.55 -4.15
N ILE A 210 14.42 8.12 -4.89
CA ILE A 210 14.58 9.44 -5.54
C ILE A 210 14.70 10.50 -4.44
N MET A 211 13.82 10.50 -3.45
CA MET A 211 13.86 11.46 -2.34
C MET A 211 15.24 11.43 -1.66
N ARG A 212 15.73 10.27 -1.24
CA ARG A 212 17.02 10.12 -0.57
C ARG A 212 18.21 10.58 -1.45
N ARG A 213 18.20 10.23 -2.74
CA ARG A 213 19.25 10.64 -3.69
C ARG A 213 19.32 12.15 -3.88
N PHE A 214 18.18 12.82 -3.99
CA PHE A 214 18.15 14.28 -4.16
C PHE A 214 18.33 15.03 -2.84
N LEU A 215 17.98 14.45 -1.70
CA LEU A 215 18.21 15.06 -0.41
C LEU A 215 19.70 15.11 -0.05
N SER A 216 20.43 14.05 -0.39
CA SER A 216 21.88 13.93 -0.09
C SER A 216 22.71 15.05 -0.72
N GLY A 217 23.47 15.76 0.10
CA GLY A 217 24.38 16.83 -0.33
C GLY A 217 23.68 18.12 -0.79
N THR A 218 22.39 18.27 -0.51
CA THR A 218 21.61 19.47 -0.87
C THR A 218 21.07 20.19 0.37
N ARG A 219 20.45 21.35 0.15
CA ARG A 219 19.75 22.11 1.19
C ARG A 219 18.26 21.84 1.22
N TYR A 220 17.79 20.85 0.47
CA TYR A 220 16.38 20.48 0.47
C TYR A 220 15.98 19.83 1.78
N LEU A 221 14.71 19.93 2.10
CA LEU A 221 14.09 19.25 3.24
C LEU A 221 13.08 18.23 2.76
N SER A 222 12.84 17.22 3.57
CA SER A 222 11.80 16.23 3.34
C SER A 222 11.21 15.77 4.66
N VAL A 223 10.27 14.85 4.63
CA VAL A 223 9.74 14.16 5.81
C VAL A 223 9.75 12.66 5.57
N THR A 224 9.87 11.94 6.66
CA THR A 224 9.76 10.47 6.67
C THR A 224 9.01 10.01 7.94
N PRO A 225 8.34 8.86 7.92
CA PRO A 225 7.88 8.25 9.15
C PRO A 225 9.01 8.03 10.15
N SER A 226 8.75 8.27 11.42
CA SER A 226 9.75 8.12 12.48
C SER A 226 10.33 6.71 12.60
N THR A 227 9.55 5.70 12.18
CA THR A 227 10.03 4.31 12.12
C THR A 227 11.11 4.07 11.08
N ASN A 228 11.18 4.86 10.02
CA ASN A 228 12.17 4.69 8.95
C ASN A 228 13.60 5.06 9.39
N ILE A 229 13.76 5.88 10.43
CA ILE A 229 15.10 6.33 10.87
C ILE A 229 16.03 5.20 11.32
N HIS A 230 15.46 4.05 11.66
CA HIS A 230 16.22 2.86 12.07
C HIS A 230 16.68 2.01 10.89
N LEU A 231 16.13 2.26 9.71
CA LEU A 231 16.56 1.59 8.51
C LEU A 231 17.93 2.10 8.08
N ALA A 232 18.81 1.19 7.67
CA ALA A 232 20.21 1.49 7.34
C ALA A 232 20.34 2.63 6.31
N GLU A 233 19.42 2.68 5.35
CA GLU A 233 19.38 3.68 4.30
C GLU A 233 19.01 5.10 4.74
N PHE A 234 18.51 5.27 5.99
CA PHE A 234 18.20 6.58 6.58
C PHE A 234 19.22 7.04 7.62
N GLN A 235 20.10 6.17 8.08
CA GLN A 235 21.08 6.49 9.15
C GLN A 235 22.07 7.58 8.76
N SER A 236 22.31 7.78 7.47
CA SER A 236 23.22 8.81 6.97
C SER A 236 22.59 10.19 6.83
N PHE A 237 21.30 10.35 7.14
CA PHE A 237 20.60 11.64 7.02
C PHE A 237 20.48 12.32 8.38
N GLY A 238 20.58 13.66 8.36
CA GLY A 238 20.22 14.50 9.50
C GLY A 238 18.70 14.50 9.69
N ARG A 239 18.27 14.66 10.93
CA ARG A 239 16.87 14.67 11.35
C ARG A 239 16.54 16.01 11.99
N PHE A 240 15.30 16.43 11.87
CA PHE A 240 14.79 17.57 12.61
C PHE A 240 13.33 17.36 12.98
N TYR A 241 12.84 18.11 13.96
CA TYR A 241 11.47 17.99 14.41
C TYR A 241 10.67 19.21 13.96
N LEU A 242 9.49 18.98 13.39
CA LEU A 242 8.59 20.06 12.95
C LEU A 242 7.80 20.53 14.19
N LYS A 243 8.16 21.68 14.74
CA LYS A 243 7.57 22.20 15.98
C LYS A 243 6.07 22.44 15.81
N GLY A 244 5.25 21.69 16.58
CA GLY A 244 3.79 21.80 16.53
C GLY A 244 3.15 21.05 15.35
N PHE A 245 3.88 20.24 14.63
CA PHE A 245 3.31 19.32 13.65
C PHE A 245 2.88 18.02 14.34
N ASP A 246 1.58 17.80 14.39
CA ASP A 246 1.00 16.62 15.02
C ASP A 246 0.15 15.87 13.98
N PHE A 247 0.81 14.99 13.25
CA PHE A 247 0.17 14.08 12.32
C PHE A 247 0.56 12.65 12.66
N GLU A 248 -0.38 11.96 13.29
CA GLU A 248 -0.24 10.56 13.65
C GLU A 248 -0.66 9.67 12.49
N ARG A 249 0.16 8.67 12.20
CA ARG A 249 -0.07 7.64 11.21
C ARG A 249 -0.33 6.31 11.91
N LYS A 250 -1.53 5.79 11.81
CA LYS A 250 -1.85 4.44 12.27
C LYS A 250 -1.36 3.43 11.23
N VAL A 251 -0.64 2.44 11.68
CA VAL A 251 -0.12 1.35 10.85
C VAL A 251 -0.75 0.06 11.30
N GLY A 252 -1.20 -0.73 10.32
CA GLY A 252 -1.89 -1.98 10.62
C GLY A 252 -1.84 -2.98 9.47
N VAL A 253 -2.41 -4.12 9.74
CA VAL A 253 -2.79 -5.13 8.75
C VAL A 253 -4.26 -4.94 8.43
N VAL A 254 -4.57 -4.89 7.15
CA VAL A 254 -5.93 -4.69 6.64
C VAL A 254 -6.31 -5.89 5.79
N ARG A 255 -7.47 -6.46 6.08
CA ARG A 255 -8.07 -7.57 5.34
C ARG A 255 -9.49 -7.21 4.96
N ARG A 256 -10.06 -7.89 3.98
CA ARG A 256 -11.50 -7.76 3.72
C ARG A 256 -12.30 -8.43 4.84
N THR A 257 -13.37 -7.78 5.26
CA THR A 257 -14.33 -8.37 6.19
C THR A 257 -14.91 -9.67 5.59
N ASN A 258 -14.98 -10.72 6.40
CA ASN A 258 -15.45 -12.05 6.01
C ASN A 258 -14.64 -12.72 4.88
N ALA A 259 -13.40 -12.31 4.62
CA ALA A 259 -12.51 -13.07 3.77
C ALA A 259 -12.12 -14.38 4.46
N MET A 260 -12.24 -15.49 3.75
CA MET A 260 -11.62 -16.74 4.20
C MET A 260 -10.12 -16.63 3.97
N SER A 261 -9.36 -16.52 5.05
CA SER A 261 -7.89 -16.56 4.99
C SER A 261 -7.41 -18.00 5.10
N SER A 262 -6.42 -18.36 4.27
CA SER A 262 -5.78 -19.68 4.43
C SER A 262 -4.94 -19.70 5.72
N PRO A 263 -4.77 -20.88 6.36
CA PRO A 263 -3.90 -21.02 7.54
C PRO A 263 -2.46 -20.51 7.29
N LEU A 264 -2.00 -20.56 6.06
CA LEU A 264 -0.68 -20.06 5.65
C LEU A 264 -0.61 -18.53 5.68
N VAL A 265 -1.65 -17.86 5.18
CA VAL A 265 -1.78 -16.39 5.24
C VAL A 265 -1.84 -15.92 6.68
N GLU A 266 -2.62 -16.58 7.54
CA GLU A 266 -2.70 -16.23 8.97
C GLU A 266 -1.35 -16.40 9.68
N LYS A 267 -0.60 -17.46 9.40
CA LYS A 267 0.77 -17.64 9.93
C LYS A 267 1.72 -16.56 9.46
N PHE A 268 1.59 -16.14 8.20
CA PHE A 268 2.41 -15.06 7.67
C PHE A 268 2.10 -13.74 8.37
N ILE A 269 0.82 -13.38 8.49
CA ILE A 269 0.37 -12.17 9.18
C ILE A 269 0.85 -12.15 10.62
N ALA A 270 0.70 -13.24 11.35
CA ALA A 270 1.14 -13.33 12.75
C ALA A 270 2.66 -13.09 12.88
N ARG A 271 3.48 -13.69 12.01
CA ARG A 271 4.95 -13.47 11.99
C ARG A 271 5.31 -12.04 11.62
N LEU A 272 4.62 -11.47 10.63
CA LEU A 272 4.82 -10.10 10.19
C LEU A 272 4.49 -9.11 11.31
N SER A 273 3.34 -9.27 11.96
CA SER A 273 2.91 -8.44 13.08
C SER A 273 3.89 -8.51 14.25
N ASP A 274 4.34 -9.71 14.61
CA ASP A 274 5.36 -9.92 15.64
C ASP A 274 6.68 -9.21 15.32
N LYS A 275 7.15 -9.31 14.07
CA LYS A 275 8.37 -8.62 13.64
C LYS A 275 8.22 -7.11 13.68
N ILE A 276 7.11 -6.59 13.18
CA ILE A 276 6.80 -5.17 13.20
C ILE A 276 6.79 -4.64 14.65
N ILE A 277 6.16 -5.35 15.57
CA ILE A 277 6.09 -4.97 16.98
C ILE A 277 7.49 -5.00 17.63
N LYS A 278 8.30 -6.01 17.35
CA LYS A 278 9.66 -6.19 17.91
C LYS A 278 10.69 -5.22 17.32
N SER A 279 10.54 -4.82 16.06
CA SER A 279 11.45 -3.88 15.38
C SER A 279 11.29 -2.43 15.85
N ARG A 280 10.34 -2.16 16.76
CA ARG A 280 10.12 -0.83 17.32
C ARG A 280 11.24 -0.42 18.29
N PRO A 281 11.82 0.76 18.13
CA PRO A 281 12.57 1.37 19.18
C PRO A 281 11.60 1.78 20.29
N GLY A 282 11.77 1.22 21.48
CA GLY A 282 11.07 1.68 22.66
C GLY A 282 9.78 0.91 23.03
N ALA A 283 9.70 -0.40 22.84
CA ALA A 283 8.75 -1.23 23.59
C ALA A 283 8.99 -1.18 25.14
N GLY A 284 9.85 -0.27 25.61
CA GLY A 284 10.20 -0.07 27.01
C GLY A 284 10.46 1.37 27.45
N GLN A 285 10.23 2.37 26.58
CA GLN A 285 10.35 3.78 27.00
C GLN A 285 9.14 4.58 26.49
N SER A 286 8.21 4.88 27.38
CA SER A 286 7.20 5.91 27.23
C SER A 286 7.88 7.28 27.11
N PHE A 287 7.59 8.01 26.04
CA PHE A 287 7.91 9.43 25.88
C PHE A 287 6.89 10.29 26.63
#